data_143d486aa55a6d19f74f0984363f417e
#
_entry.id   143d486aa55a6d19f74f0984363f417e
#
_cell.length_a   1.000
_cell.length_b   1.000
_cell.length_c   1.000
_cell.angle_alpha   90.00
_cell.angle_beta   90.00
_cell.angle_gamma   90.00
#
_symmetry.space_group_name_H-M   'P 1'
#
loop_
_entity.id
_entity.type
_entity.pdbx_description
1 polymer ?
#
loop_
_entity_poly.entity_id
_entity_poly.type
_entity_poly.pdbx_seq_one_letter_code
_entity_poly.pdbx_strand_id
1 'polypeptide(L)'
;MTLSKLRGRNVLLAFFPLAFTKTCTQEMCSFTEDYSRFRDANTVVLPISVDSTASLGEFKRKYDMKADLVSDFKREAARSYGVLLEDRFFSTRAYFLIDRAGKIRWEHVEANPSNKRSNAELFEQIKALK
;
A
#
# COMPACT_ATOMS: atom_id res chain seq x y z
N MET A 1 -2.61 -8.35 11.19
CA MET A 1 -3.43 -7.12 11.15
C MET A 1 -4.76 -7.41 10.49
N THR A 2 -5.83 -6.88 11.02
CA THR A 2 -7.19 -7.10 10.50
C THR A 2 -7.80 -5.76 10.09
N LEU A 3 -8.25 -5.64 8.85
CA LEU A 3 -8.82 -4.39 8.33
C LEU A 3 -10.05 -3.91 9.11
N SER A 4 -10.87 -4.82 9.61
CA SER A 4 -12.07 -4.47 10.39
C SER A 4 -11.73 -3.67 11.65
N LYS A 5 -10.52 -3.80 12.18
CA LYS A 5 -10.06 -3.03 13.35
C LYS A 5 -9.70 -1.59 13.01
N LEU A 6 -9.61 -1.27 11.72
CA LEU A 6 -9.28 0.08 11.24
C LEU A 6 -10.51 0.88 10.80
N ARG A 7 -11.71 0.35 11.01
CA ARG A 7 -12.94 1.09 10.72
C ARG A 7 -12.97 2.39 11.54
N GLY A 8 -13.50 3.44 10.94
CA GLY A 8 -13.44 4.78 11.49
C GLY A 8 -12.33 5.62 10.91
N ARG A 9 -11.42 4.98 10.15
CA ARG A 9 -10.34 5.65 9.42
C ARG A 9 -10.35 5.17 7.97
N ASN A 10 -9.90 6.03 7.07
CA ASN A 10 -9.67 5.61 5.69
C ASN A 10 -8.40 4.77 5.65
N VAL A 11 -8.35 3.77 4.78
CA VAL A 11 -7.20 2.90 4.63
C VAL A 11 -6.78 2.89 3.16
N LEU A 12 -5.52 3.23 2.90
CA LEU A 12 -4.94 3.10 1.58
C LEU A 12 -4.07 1.84 1.56
N LEU A 13 -4.57 0.79 0.90
CA LEU A 13 -3.78 -0.42 0.67
C LEU A 13 -2.92 -0.18 -0.56
N ALA A 14 -1.62 -0.30 -0.42
CA ALA A 14 -0.68 -0.09 -1.52
C ALA A 14 0.11 -1.38 -1.76
N PHE A 15 -0.37 -2.21 -2.67
CA PHE A 15 0.35 -3.42 -3.06
C PHE A 15 1.58 -3.03 -3.89
N PHE A 16 2.73 -3.57 -3.53
CA PHE A 16 3.95 -3.36 -4.31
C PHE A 16 4.65 -4.71 -4.53
N PRO A 17 5.38 -4.85 -5.67
CA PRO A 17 5.94 -6.16 -6.04
C PRO A 17 6.94 -6.72 -5.04
N LEU A 18 8.04 -6.03 -4.78
CA LEU A 18 9.11 -6.52 -3.92
C LEU A 18 9.88 -5.38 -3.26
N ALA A 19 10.24 -5.57 -1.99
CA ALA A 19 11.10 -4.67 -1.24
C ALA A 19 12.47 -4.55 -1.92
N PHE A 20 13.15 -3.44 -1.70
CA PHE A 20 14.51 -3.15 -2.19
C PHE A 20 14.64 -2.97 -3.70
N THR A 21 13.55 -3.01 -4.46
CA THR A 21 13.56 -2.65 -5.88
C THR A 21 13.42 -1.13 -6.03
N LYS A 22 13.88 -0.59 -7.17
CA LYS A 22 13.98 0.86 -7.37
C LYS A 22 12.65 1.60 -7.20
N THR A 23 11.64 1.21 -7.96
CA THR A 23 10.34 1.90 -7.93
C THR A 23 9.65 1.72 -6.57
N CYS A 24 9.74 0.52 -5.99
CA CYS A 24 9.15 0.27 -4.68
C CYS A 24 9.81 1.10 -3.60
N THR A 25 11.15 1.24 -3.63
CA THR A 25 11.87 2.07 -2.68
C THR A 25 11.45 3.54 -2.81
N GLN A 26 11.34 4.05 -4.04
CA GLN A 26 10.91 5.42 -4.28
C GLN A 26 9.50 5.67 -3.74
N GLU A 27 8.58 4.74 -3.98
CA GLU A 27 7.21 4.85 -3.52
C GLU A 27 7.13 4.87 -1.99
N MET A 28 7.81 3.93 -1.34
CA MET A 28 7.79 3.84 0.12
C MET A 28 8.42 5.06 0.77
N CYS A 29 9.50 5.59 0.20
CA CYS A 29 10.11 6.82 0.71
C CYS A 29 9.18 8.02 0.53
N SER A 30 8.41 8.10 -0.57
CA SER A 30 7.46 9.18 -0.75
C SER A 30 6.32 9.10 0.26
N PHE A 31 5.86 7.91 0.64
CA PHE A 31 4.89 7.75 1.72
C PHE A 31 5.45 8.25 3.05
N THR A 32 6.72 8.00 3.31
CA THR A 32 7.39 8.47 4.54
C THR A 32 7.44 9.99 4.58
N GLU A 33 7.78 10.64 3.47
CA GLU A 33 7.84 12.11 3.38
C GLU A 33 6.50 12.76 3.69
N ASP A 34 5.40 12.17 3.22
CA ASP A 34 4.06 12.72 3.37
C ASP A 34 3.22 12.02 4.44
N TYR A 35 3.85 11.23 5.30
CA TYR A 35 3.14 10.41 6.29
C TYR A 35 2.18 11.22 7.16
N SER A 36 2.63 12.37 7.66
CA SER A 36 1.81 13.22 8.51
C SER A 36 0.60 13.79 7.76
N ARG A 37 0.72 14.06 6.45
CA ARG A 37 -0.39 14.53 5.63
C ARG A 37 -1.46 13.45 5.47
N PHE A 38 -1.06 12.20 5.30
CA PHE A 38 -2.02 11.08 5.27
C PHE A 38 -2.73 10.95 6.61
N ARG A 39 -1.99 11.02 7.71
CA ARG A 39 -2.55 10.94 9.06
C ARG A 39 -3.54 12.08 9.30
N ASP A 40 -3.20 13.30 8.89
CA ASP A 40 -4.06 14.47 9.06
C ASP A 40 -5.34 14.35 8.22
N ALA A 41 -5.30 13.57 7.14
CA ALA A 41 -6.47 13.24 6.31
C ALA A 41 -7.22 12.01 6.83
N ASN A 42 -6.97 11.59 8.08
CA ASN A 42 -7.57 10.41 8.72
C ASN A 42 -7.36 9.14 7.89
N THR A 43 -6.18 8.98 7.29
CA THR A 43 -5.87 7.86 6.40
C THR A 43 -4.66 7.09 6.92
N VAL A 44 -4.81 5.77 6.99
CA VAL A 44 -3.71 4.84 7.29
C VAL A 44 -3.20 4.30 5.97
N VAL A 45 -1.90 4.41 5.74
CA VAL A 45 -1.26 3.82 4.55
C VAL A 45 -0.69 2.47 4.96
N LEU A 46 -1.09 1.41 4.25
CA LEU A 46 -0.63 0.04 4.49
C LEU A 46 0.00 -0.52 3.22
N PRO A 47 1.32 -0.35 3.04
CA PRO A 47 2.03 -1.00 1.93
C PRO A 47 2.07 -2.51 2.17
N ILE A 48 1.78 -3.30 1.13
CA ILE A 48 1.68 -4.76 1.22
C ILE A 48 2.54 -5.39 0.12
N SER A 49 3.37 -6.36 0.49
CA SER A 49 4.11 -7.16 -0.48
C SER A 49 4.15 -8.62 -0.04
N VAL A 50 4.66 -9.48 -0.93
CA VAL A 50 4.84 -10.90 -0.64
C VAL A 50 6.14 -11.19 0.13
N ASP A 51 6.94 -10.16 0.41
CA ASP A 51 8.16 -10.31 1.19
C ASP A 51 7.84 -10.82 2.60
N SER A 52 8.79 -11.50 3.22
CA SER A 52 8.64 -11.96 4.60
C SER A 52 8.61 -10.76 5.56
N THR A 53 8.06 -10.98 6.75
CA THR A 53 8.05 -9.97 7.80
C THR A 53 9.48 -9.50 8.14
N ALA A 54 10.46 -10.44 8.15
CA ALA A 54 11.84 -10.08 8.41
C ALA A 54 12.42 -9.15 7.34
N SER A 55 12.17 -9.45 6.06
CA SER A 55 12.64 -8.61 4.95
C SER A 55 12.00 -7.22 4.99
N LEU A 56 10.71 -7.14 5.28
CA LEU A 56 10.00 -5.86 5.38
C LEU A 56 10.50 -5.05 6.57
N GLY A 57 10.82 -5.70 7.69
CA GLY A 57 11.42 -5.04 8.85
C GLY A 57 12.74 -4.37 8.50
N GLU A 58 13.60 -5.07 7.77
CA GLU A 58 14.88 -4.52 7.31
C GLU A 58 14.70 -3.39 6.31
N PHE A 59 13.73 -3.52 5.40
CA PHE A 59 13.42 -2.49 4.41
C PHE A 59 12.98 -1.20 5.12
N LYS A 60 12.06 -1.33 6.06
CA LYS A 60 11.58 -0.19 6.86
C LYS A 60 12.72 0.46 7.64
N ARG A 61 13.58 -0.35 8.27
CA ARG A 61 14.70 0.14 9.08
C ARG A 61 15.72 0.88 8.23
N LYS A 62 16.09 0.32 7.08
CA LYS A 62 17.10 0.89 6.19
C LYS A 62 16.76 2.30 5.72
N TYR A 63 15.48 2.54 5.42
CA TYR A 63 15.02 3.81 4.87
C TYR A 63 14.22 4.65 5.86
N ASP A 64 14.22 4.26 7.13
CA ASP A 64 13.50 4.98 8.21
C ASP A 64 12.05 5.27 7.83
N MET A 65 11.35 4.26 7.36
CA MET A 65 9.97 4.39 6.90
C MET A 65 9.01 4.57 8.06
N LYS A 66 7.97 5.39 7.86
CA LYS A 66 6.96 5.67 8.89
C LYS A 66 5.78 4.71 8.83
N ALA A 67 5.37 4.29 7.63
CA ALA A 67 4.25 3.37 7.48
C ALA A 67 4.62 1.96 7.93
N ASP A 68 3.64 1.24 8.47
CA ASP A 68 3.83 -0.18 8.80
C ASP A 68 3.66 -1.01 7.54
N LEU A 69 4.69 -1.77 7.18
CA LEU A 69 4.67 -2.62 6.00
C LEU A 69 4.03 -3.96 6.37
N VAL A 70 3.14 -4.45 5.51
CA VAL A 70 2.38 -5.67 5.77
C VAL A 70 2.88 -6.79 4.87
N SER A 71 3.15 -7.95 5.46
CA SER A 71 3.60 -9.13 4.73
C SER A 71 2.41 -9.95 4.24
N ASP A 72 2.37 -10.21 2.93
CA ASP A 72 1.43 -11.13 2.30
C ASP A 72 2.20 -12.36 1.79
N PHE A 73 3.03 -12.92 2.66
CA PHE A 73 3.95 -14.01 2.29
C PHE A 73 3.21 -15.21 1.66
N LYS A 74 2.01 -15.51 2.13
CA LYS A 74 1.19 -16.59 1.58
C LYS A 74 0.40 -16.18 0.33
N ARG A 75 0.48 -14.93 -0.08
CA ARG A 75 -0.17 -14.37 -1.27
C ARG A 75 -1.69 -14.38 -1.22
N GLU A 76 -2.26 -14.55 -0.04
CA GLU A 76 -3.72 -14.62 0.14
C GLU A 76 -4.41 -13.30 -0.19
N ALA A 77 -3.87 -12.18 0.30
CA ALA A 77 -4.44 -10.86 0.04
C ALA A 77 -4.33 -10.50 -1.43
N ALA A 78 -3.17 -10.74 -2.05
CA ALA A 78 -2.97 -10.44 -3.46
C ALA A 78 -3.93 -11.22 -4.35
N ARG A 79 -4.21 -12.48 -4.02
CA ARG A 79 -5.19 -13.29 -4.75
C ARG A 79 -6.60 -12.75 -4.54
N SER A 80 -6.97 -12.43 -3.30
CA SER A 80 -8.30 -11.93 -2.96
C SER A 80 -8.63 -10.62 -3.65
N TYR A 81 -7.63 -9.75 -3.82
CA TYR A 81 -7.80 -8.47 -4.52
C TYR A 81 -7.58 -8.56 -6.03
N GLY A 82 -7.22 -9.75 -6.53
CA GLY A 82 -7.04 -9.98 -7.97
C GLY A 82 -5.80 -9.34 -8.56
N VAL A 83 -4.76 -9.11 -7.75
CA VAL A 83 -3.55 -8.39 -8.20
C VAL A 83 -2.30 -9.26 -8.22
N LEU A 84 -2.42 -10.56 -7.90
CA LEU A 84 -1.27 -11.46 -7.92
C LEU A 84 -0.92 -11.83 -9.37
N LEU A 85 0.37 -11.68 -9.70
CA LEU A 85 0.92 -12.17 -10.97
C LEU A 85 1.34 -13.62 -10.75
N GLU A 86 0.48 -14.56 -11.16
CA GLU A 86 0.66 -15.98 -10.84
C GLU A 86 1.97 -16.56 -11.32
N ASP A 87 2.46 -16.12 -12.47
CA ASP A 87 3.72 -16.59 -13.05
C ASP A 87 4.96 -16.03 -12.34
N ARG A 88 4.82 -14.97 -11.58
CA ARG A 88 5.92 -14.28 -10.87
C ARG A 88 5.84 -14.40 -9.36
N PHE A 89 4.71 -14.88 -8.82
CA PHE A 89 4.47 -15.06 -7.40
C PHE A 89 4.55 -13.77 -6.55
N PHE A 90 4.42 -12.60 -7.19
CA PHE A 90 4.27 -11.34 -6.45
C PHE A 90 3.14 -10.51 -7.07
N SER A 91 2.71 -9.48 -6.37
CA SER A 91 1.64 -8.63 -6.87
C SER A 91 2.13 -7.64 -7.90
N THR A 92 1.23 -7.19 -8.78
CA THR A 92 1.47 -5.96 -9.51
C THR A 92 1.34 -4.79 -8.54
N ARG A 93 1.71 -3.58 -8.98
CA ARG A 93 1.52 -2.38 -8.16
C ARG A 93 0.05 -1.96 -8.26
N ALA A 94 -0.61 -1.82 -7.13
CA ALA A 94 -2.04 -1.51 -7.09
C ALA A 94 -2.41 -0.75 -5.83
N TYR A 95 -3.48 0.02 -5.91
CA TYR A 95 -3.97 0.85 -4.81
C TYR A 95 -5.45 0.60 -4.60
N PHE A 96 -5.85 0.46 -3.33
CA PHE A 96 -7.26 0.30 -2.95
C PHE A 96 -7.53 1.26 -1.80
N LEU A 97 -8.45 2.20 -2.01
CA LEU A 97 -8.81 3.17 -0.99
C LEU A 97 -10.11 2.73 -0.34
N ILE A 98 -10.05 2.43 0.95
CA ILE A 98 -11.14 1.90 1.74
C ILE A 98 -11.61 3.01 2.67
N ASP A 99 -12.93 3.26 2.70
CA ASP A 99 -13.49 4.32 3.52
C ASP A 99 -13.66 3.89 4.99
N ARG A 100 -14.14 4.82 5.81
CA ARG A 100 -14.32 4.59 7.26
C ARG A 100 -15.31 3.48 7.57
N ALA A 101 -16.21 3.16 6.65
CA ALA A 101 -17.19 2.07 6.81
C ALA A 101 -16.65 0.73 6.32
N GLY A 102 -15.42 0.68 5.82
CA GLY A 102 -14.80 -0.53 5.32
C GLY A 102 -15.12 -0.89 3.89
N LYS A 103 -15.60 0.08 3.09
CA LYS A 103 -15.93 -0.15 1.69
C LYS A 103 -14.85 0.40 0.77
N ILE A 104 -14.53 -0.36 -0.30
CA ILE A 104 -13.60 0.09 -1.33
C ILE A 104 -14.29 1.19 -2.15
N ARG A 105 -13.71 2.39 -2.14
CA ARG A 105 -14.26 3.56 -2.83
C ARG A 105 -13.49 3.93 -4.09
N TRP A 106 -12.27 3.48 -4.21
CA TRP A 106 -11.43 3.75 -5.37
C TRP A 106 -10.39 2.66 -5.48
N GLU A 107 -10.07 2.26 -6.70
CA GLU A 107 -9.00 1.32 -6.97
C GLU A 107 -8.26 1.71 -8.25
N HIS A 108 -6.97 1.39 -8.29
CA HIS A 108 -6.15 1.59 -9.46
C HIS A 108 -5.09 0.51 -9.53
N VAL A 109 -5.09 -0.27 -10.61
CA VAL A 109 -4.09 -1.31 -10.84
C VAL A 109 -3.19 -0.83 -11.97
N GLU A 110 -1.88 -0.72 -11.70
CA GLU A 110 -0.93 -0.26 -12.70
C GLU A 110 -0.78 -1.30 -13.80
N ALA A 111 -0.79 -0.86 -15.04
CA ALA A 111 -0.57 -1.76 -16.18
C ALA A 111 0.85 -2.32 -16.19
N ASN A 112 1.82 -1.57 -15.65
CA ASN A 112 3.21 -1.97 -15.53
C ASN A 112 3.67 -1.75 -14.09
N PRO A 113 4.27 -2.75 -13.41
CA PRO A 113 4.71 -2.60 -12.02
C PRO A 113 5.76 -1.50 -11.80
N SER A 114 6.40 -1.01 -12.86
CA SER A 114 7.33 0.11 -12.78
C SER A 114 6.64 1.47 -12.65
N ASN A 115 5.35 1.54 -12.91
CA ASN A 115 4.56 2.75 -12.77
C ASN A 115 4.02 2.86 -11.34
N LYS A 116 3.89 4.09 -10.84
CA LYS A 116 3.28 4.35 -9.54
C LYS A 116 2.46 5.63 -9.60
N ARG A 117 1.52 5.77 -8.66
CA ARG A 117 0.75 7.00 -8.51
C ARG A 117 1.49 7.96 -7.59
N SER A 118 1.41 9.25 -7.89
CA SER A 118 1.99 10.28 -7.03
C SER A 118 1.14 10.46 -5.78
N ASN A 119 1.74 10.98 -4.71
CA ASN A 119 0.98 11.30 -3.50
C ASN A 119 -0.09 12.34 -3.77
N ALA A 120 0.16 13.30 -4.69
CA ALA A 120 -0.85 14.29 -5.07
C ALA A 120 -2.10 13.62 -5.64
N GLU A 121 -1.95 12.62 -6.50
CA GLU A 121 -3.07 11.87 -7.06
C GLU A 121 -3.82 11.11 -5.96
N LEU A 122 -3.09 10.51 -5.03
CA LEU A 122 -3.69 9.77 -3.92
C LEU A 122 -4.47 10.70 -3.00
N PHE A 123 -3.96 11.88 -2.69
CA PHE A 123 -4.67 12.88 -1.88
C PHE A 123 -5.96 13.36 -2.54
N GLU A 124 -5.97 13.49 -3.88
CA GLU A 124 -7.20 13.86 -4.60
C GLU A 124 -8.29 12.81 -4.40
N GLN A 125 -7.94 11.52 -4.43
CA GLN A 125 -8.91 10.46 -4.19
C GLN A 125 -9.38 10.44 -2.74
N ILE A 126 -8.50 10.70 -1.79
CA ILE A 126 -8.87 10.77 -0.36
C ILE A 126 -9.87 11.91 -0.12
N LYS A 127 -9.65 13.07 -0.73
CA LYS A 127 -10.57 14.20 -0.61
C LYS A 127 -11.96 13.86 -1.13
N ALA A 128 -12.06 13.01 -2.14
CA ALA A 128 -13.33 12.61 -2.72
C ALA A 128 -14.17 11.69 -1.82
N LEU A 129 -13.63 11.24 -0.69
CA LEU A 129 -14.32 10.34 0.24
C LEU A 129 -15.27 11.04 1.21
N LYS A 130 -15.50 12.30 1.07
CA LYS A 130 -16.39 13.03 1.97
C LYS A 130 -17.84 12.59 1.83
#